data_aebb78c75ebc18289c43c863e6a04135
#
_entry.id   aebb78c75ebc18289c43c863e6a04135
#
_cell.length_a   1.000
_cell.length_b   1.000
_cell.length_c   1.000
_cell.angle_alpha   90.00
_cell.angle_beta   90.00
_cell.angle_gamma   90.00
#
_symmetry.space_group_name_H-M   'P 1'
#
loop_
_entity.id
_entity.type
_entity.pdbx_description
1 polymer ?
#
loop_
_entity_poly.entity_id
_entity_poly.type
_entity_poly.pdbx_seq_one_letter_code
_entity_poly.pdbx_strand_id
1 'polypeptide(L)'
;MTIEVLDVPARSRYEVTVDGELAGFSEYRQVEGARVFTHTEVFDAYEGKGVGSALARGALDDVRAVGRRLVALCPFIAAYLERHGEYADLVDAELTSRLKARR
;
A
#
# COMPACT_ATOMS: atom_id res chain seq x y z
N MET A 1 15.87 -15.55 -2.17
CA MET A 1 14.62 -14.97 -2.67
C MET A 1 14.77 -13.47 -2.72
N THR A 2 14.58 -12.88 -3.90
CA THR A 2 14.70 -11.43 -4.08
C THR A 2 13.30 -10.82 -4.22
N ILE A 3 12.94 -9.98 -3.26
CA ILE A 3 11.63 -9.31 -3.26
C ILE A 3 11.85 -7.85 -3.62
N GLU A 4 11.11 -7.37 -4.64
CA GLU A 4 11.16 -5.99 -5.07
C GLU A 4 9.76 -5.40 -5.12
N VAL A 5 9.64 -4.12 -4.77
CA VAL A 5 8.37 -3.39 -4.80
C VAL A 5 8.56 -2.16 -5.68
N LEU A 6 7.66 -1.99 -6.64
CA LEU A 6 7.69 -0.88 -7.58
C LEU A 6 6.34 -0.19 -7.65
N ASP A 7 6.37 1.14 -7.78
CA ASP A 7 5.18 1.90 -8.13
C ASP A 7 4.97 1.77 -9.65
N VAL A 8 3.77 1.39 -10.06
CA VAL A 8 3.40 1.27 -11.48
C VAL A 8 2.23 2.21 -11.75
N PRO A 9 2.50 3.51 -11.96
CA PRO A 9 1.44 4.52 -12.10
C PRO A 9 0.47 4.23 -13.25
N ALA A 10 0.95 3.62 -14.33
CA ALA A 10 0.09 3.27 -15.46
C ALA A 10 -1.03 2.30 -15.08
N ARG A 11 -0.84 1.55 -14.00
CA ARG A 11 -1.84 0.61 -13.49
C ARG A 11 -2.44 1.06 -12.17
N SER A 12 -2.04 2.24 -11.68
CA SER A 12 -2.50 2.79 -10.40
C SER A 12 -2.29 1.80 -9.25
N ARG A 13 -1.09 1.22 -9.18
CA ARG A 13 -0.81 0.25 -8.13
C ARG A 13 0.69 0.08 -7.89
N TYR A 14 1.02 -0.39 -6.69
CA TYR A 14 2.33 -0.93 -6.40
C TYR A 14 2.32 -2.41 -6.73
N GLU A 15 3.42 -2.91 -7.24
CA GLU A 15 3.57 -4.34 -7.53
C GLU A 15 4.74 -4.89 -6.76
N VAL A 16 4.58 -6.10 -6.25
CA VAL A 16 5.67 -6.83 -5.60
C VAL A 16 6.04 -8.02 -6.47
N THR A 17 7.35 -8.19 -6.70
CA THR A 17 7.86 -9.33 -7.45
C THR A 17 8.75 -10.18 -6.54
N VAL A 18 8.78 -11.47 -6.82
CA VAL A 18 9.69 -12.41 -6.15
C VAL A 18 10.49 -13.06 -7.27
N ASP A 19 11.81 -12.86 -7.22
CA ASP A 19 12.72 -13.36 -8.26
C ASP A 19 12.23 -13.01 -9.67
N GLY A 20 11.72 -11.78 -9.82
CA GLY A 20 11.27 -11.26 -11.10
C GLY A 20 9.84 -11.60 -11.49
N GLU A 21 9.14 -12.44 -10.71
CA GLU A 21 7.77 -12.81 -11.02
C GLU A 21 6.77 -12.03 -10.17
N LEU A 22 5.68 -11.59 -10.77
CA LEU A 22 4.65 -10.85 -10.04
C LEU A 22 4.04 -11.72 -8.95
N ALA A 23 4.08 -11.24 -7.72
CA ALA A 23 3.61 -11.98 -6.55
C ALA A 23 2.38 -11.33 -5.90
N GLY A 24 2.09 -10.08 -6.23
CA GLY A 24 0.96 -9.37 -5.66
C GLY A 24 0.98 -7.90 -6.04
N PHE A 25 -0.03 -7.18 -5.55
CA PHE A 25 -0.14 -5.74 -5.83
C PHE A 25 -0.99 -5.03 -4.79
N SER A 26 -0.85 -3.70 -4.75
CA SER A 26 -1.66 -2.85 -3.88
C SER A 26 -2.14 -1.67 -4.71
N GLU A 27 -3.43 -1.65 -4.99
CA GLU A 27 -4.05 -0.61 -5.83
C GLU A 27 -4.32 0.65 -5.02
N TYR A 28 -4.20 1.79 -5.70
CA TYR A 28 -4.45 3.07 -5.07
C TYR A 28 -5.12 4.03 -6.06
N ARG A 29 -5.66 5.12 -5.51
CA ARG A 29 -6.15 6.26 -6.27
C ARG A 29 -5.53 7.52 -5.70
N GLN A 30 -5.39 8.53 -6.55
CA GLN A 30 -4.95 9.85 -6.10
C GLN A 30 -6.19 10.69 -5.80
N VAL A 31 -6.29 11.18 -4.57
CA VAL A 31 -7.39 12.03 -4.15
C VAL A 31 -6.79 13.19 -3.35
N GLU A 32 -6.96 14.41 -3.83
CA GLU A 32 -6.46 15.62 -3.15
C GLU A 32 -4.98 15.49 -2.75
N GLY A 33 -4.18 14.89 -3.60
CA GLY A 33 -2.76 14.73 -3.36
C GLY A 33 -2.36 13.55 -2.49
N ALA A 34 -3.34 12.85 -1.91
CA ALA A 34 -3.07 11.67 -1.10
C ALA A 34 -3.20 10.40 -1.93
N ARG A 35 -2.47 9.36 -1.53
CA ARG A 35 -2.66 8.02 -2.09
C ARG A 35 -3.66 7.25 -1.26
N VAL A 36 -4.78 6.90 -1.87
CA VAL A 36 -5.86 6.18 -1.22
C VAL A 36 -5.74 4.71 -1.60
N PHE A 37 -5.28 3.89 -0.67
CA PHE A 37 -5.12 2.45 -0.93
C PHE A 37 -6.50 1.77 -0.84
N THR A 38 -6.88 1.08 -1.91
CA THR A 38 -8.23 0.53 -2.07
C THR A 38 -8.29 -0.99 -2.03
N HIS A 39 -7.25 -1.67 -2.51
CA HIS A 39 -7.24 -3.13 -2.57
C HIS A 39 -5.82 -3.67 -2.63
N THR A 40 -5.56 -4.72 -1.87
CA THR A 40 -4.25 -5.37 -1.86
C THR A 40 -4.45 -6.88 -2.01
N GLU A 41 -3.61 -7.50 -2.80
CA GLU A 41 -3.68 -8.93 -3.03
C GLU A 41 -2.27 -9.52 -3.10
N VAL A 42 -2.07 -10.65 -2.41
CA VAL A 42 -0.86 -11.45 -2.53
C VAL A 42 -1.32 -12.79 -3.08
N PHE A 43 -0.69 -13.25 -4.16
CA PHE A 43 -1.10 -14.48 -4.82
C PHE A 43 -0.80 -15.69 -3.93
N ASP A 44 -1.67 -16.69 -3.97
CA ASP A 44 -1.61 -17.86 -3.07
C ASP A 44 -0.24 -18.53 -3.03
N ALA A 45 0.43 -18.61 -4.18
CA ALA A 45 1.75 -19.25 -4.25
C ALA A 45 2.80 -18.55 -3.39
N TYR A 46 2.55 -17.30 -3.01
CA TYR A 46 3.52 -16.49 -2.27
C TYR A 46 3.08 -16.17 -0.85
N GLU A 47 1.93 -16.67 -0.43
CA GLU A 47 1.46 -16.42 0.93
C GLU A 47 2.35 -17.09 1.98
N GLY A 48 2.45 -16.44 3.13
CA GLY A 48 3.24 -16.96 4.25
C GLY A 48 4.74 -16.78 4.11
N LYS A 49 5.19 -16.02 3.12
CA LYS A 49 6.63 -15.81 2.85
C LYS A 49 7.10 -14.38 3.10
N GLY A 50 6.29 -13.57 3.78
CA GLY A 50 6.63 -12.17 4.07
C GLY A 50 6.45 -11.22 2.90
N VAL A 51 5.87 -11.69 1.79
CA VAL A 51 5.70 -10.89 0.59
C VAL A 51 4.72 -9.74 0.81
N GLY A 52 3.62 -10.01 1.53
CA GLY A 52 2.63 -8.97 1.84
C GLY A 52 3.22 -7.84 2.68
N SER A 53 4.01 -8.19 3.70
CA SER A 53 4.67 -7.19 4.54
C SER A 53 5.68 -6.38 3.75
N ALA A 54 6.42 -7.03 2.83
CA ALA A 54 7.38 -6.32 1.98
C ALA A 54 6.65 -5.35 1.05
N LEU A 55 5.51 -5.77 0.49
CA LEU A 55 4.70 -4.92 -0.37
C LEU A 55 4.21 -3.69 0.39
N ALA A 56 3.65 -3.88 1.57
CA ALA A 56 3.16 -2.77 2.39
C ALA A 56 4.29 -1.81 2.76
N ARG A 57 5.42 -2.35 3.22
CA ARG A 57 6.56 -1.52 3.58
C ARG A 57 7.06 -0.71 2.38
N GLY A 58 7.25 -1.36 1.25
CA GLY A 58 7.76 -0.70 0.05
C GLY A 58 6.82 0.39 -0.43
N ALA A 59 5.51 0.12 -0.42
CA ALA A 59 4.52 1.10 -0.83
C ALA A 59 4.52 2.32 0.11
N LEU A 60 4.53 2.09 1.41
CA LEU A 60 4.50 3.19 2.40
C LEU A 60 5.80 3.99 2.40
N ASP A 61 6.94 3.32 2.23
CA ASP A 61 8.22 4.01 2.10
C ASP A 61 8.23 4.91 0.87
N ASP A 62 7.63 4.45 -0.24
CA ASP A 62 7.55 5.26 -1.45
C ASP A 62 6.62 6.46 -1.27
N VAL A 63 5.48 6.28 -0.58
CA VAL A 63 4.58 7.39 -0.25
C VAL A 63 5.35 8.48 0.50
N ARG A 64 6.18 8.08 1.47
CA ARG A 64 7.00 9.04 2.21
C ARG A 64 8.03 9.70 1.29
N ALA A 65 8.69 8.91 0.45
CA ALA A 65 9.75 9.41 -0.43
C ALA A 65 9.23 10.44 -1.42
N VAL A 66 8.01 10.25 -1.93
CA VAL A 66 7.42 11.20 -2.89
C VAL A 66 6.66 12.34 -2.21
N GLY A 67 6.71 12.41 -0.88
CA GLY A 67 6.14 13.52 -0.13
C GLY A 67 4.61 13.57 -0.11
N ARG A 68 3.95 12.42 -0.19
CA ARG A 68 2.50 12.37 -0.17
C ARG A 68 1.98 11.89 1.17
N ARG A 69 0.69 12.09 1.39
CA ARG A 69 -0.03 11.51 2.51
C ARG A 69 -0.82 10.30 2.00
N LEU A 70 -1.39 9.53 2.90
CA LEU A 70 -2.12 8.34 2.52
C LEU A 70 -3.45 8.19 3.26
N VAL A 71 -4.34 7.42 2.65
CA VAL A 71 -5.56 6.93 3.28
C VAL A 71 -5.60 5.42 3.02
N ALA A 72 -5.88 4.64 4.07
CA ALA A 72 -5.97 3.18 3.95
C ALA A 72 -7.43 2.75 4.07
N LEU A 73 -8.09 2.60 2.91
CA LEU A 73 -9.43 2.02 2.86
C LEU A 73 -9.35 0.50 2.79
N CYS A 74 -8.22 -0.01 2.35
CA CYS A 74 -7.94 -1.43 2.23
C CYS A 74 -7.60 -2.01 3.62
N PRO A 75 -8.29 -3.07 4.06
CA PRO A 75 -8.03 -3.65 5.38
C PRO A 75 -6.58 -4.12 5.58
N PHE A 76 -5.93 -4.58 4.51
CA PHE A 76 -4.56 -5.05 4.60
C PHE A 76 -3.60 -3.93 5.00
N ILE A 77 -3.67 -2.80 4.31
CA ILE A 77 -2.79 -1.65 4.62
C ILE A 77 -3.17 -1.06 5.99
N ALA A 78 -4.46 -0.99 6.29
CA ALA A 78 -4.92 -0.49 7.60
C ALA A 78 -4.33 -1.33 8.74
N ALA A 79 -4.36 -2.66 8.61
CA ALA A 79 -3.81 -3.56 9.62
C ALA A 79 -2.29 -3.40 9.74
N TYR A 80 -1.62 -3.21 8.61
CA TYR A 80 -0.17 -3.00 8.63
C TYR A 80 0.17 -1.71 9.39
N LEU A 81 -0.57 -0.64 9.15
CA LEU A 81 -0.36 0.64 9.84
C LEU A 81 -0.56 0.51 11.36
N GLU A 82 -1.52 -0.30 11.79
CA GLU A 82 -1.73 -0.51 13.23
C GLU A 82 -0.52 -1.17 13.91
N ARG A 83 0.18 -2.04 13.20
CA ARG A 83 1.35 -2.73 13.73
C ARG A 83 2.64 -1.96 13.52
N HIS A 84 2.64 -0.93 12.69
CA HIS A 84 3.84 -0.19 12.31
C HIS A 84 3.59 1.31 12.47
N GLY A 85 3.63 1.78 13.72
CA GLY A 85 3.33 3.16 14.07
C GLY A 85 4.26 4.21 13.44
N GLU A 86 5.41 3.78 12.91
CA GLU A 86 6.35 4.69 12.26
C GLU A 86 5.76 5.36 11.01
N TYR A 87 4.65 4.84 10.48
CA TYR A 87 3.97 5.43 9.31
C TYR A 87 2.74 6.27 9.69
N ALA A 88 2.44 6.39 10.99
CA ALA A 88 1.23 7.08 11.42
C ALA A 88 1.17 8.55 10.96
N ASP A 89 2.34 9.19 10.86
CA ASP A 89 2.42 10.59 10.42
C ASP A 89 2.02 10.79 8.96
N LEU A 90 2.01 9.74 8.17
CA LEU A 90 1.62 9.83 6.75
C LEU A 90 0.10 9.84 6.56
N VAL A 91 -0.65 9.34 7.54
CA VAL A 91 -2.09 9.17 7.39
C VAL A 91 -2.79 10.52 7.41
N ASP A 92 -3.63 10.76 6.39
CA ASP A 92 -4.50 11.93 6.33
C ASP A 92 -5.82 11.58 7.03
N ALA A 93 -5.91 11.93 8.31
CA ALA A 93 -7.05 11.55 9.14
C ALA A 93 -8.35 12.22 8.69
N GLU A 94 -8.28 13.48 8.25
CA GLU A 94 -9.47 14.19 7.79
C GLU A 94 -10.03 13.58 6.51
N LEU A 95 -9.15 13.35 5.54
CA LEU A 95 -9.57 12.74 4.28
C LEU A 95 -10.08 11.32 4.51
N THR A 96 -9.43 10.57 5.40
CA THR A 96 -9.88 9.23 5.77
C THR A 96 -11.33 9.27 6.28
N SER A 97 -11.63 10.19 7.17
CA SER A 97 -13.00 10.32 7.72
C SER A 97 -14.00 10.67 6.62
N ARG A 98 -13.65 11.61 5.73
CA ARG A 98 -14.55 12.00 4.65
C ARG A 98 -14.82 10.84 3.68
N LEU A 99 -13.78 10.10 3.31
CA LEU A 99 -13.94 8.99 2.38
C LEU A 99 -14.71 7.82 2.99
N LYS A 100 -14.50 7.54 4.26
CA LYS A 100 -15.25 6.47 4.95
C LYS A 100 -16.71 6.84 5.11
N ALA A 101 -17.03 8.11 5.31
CA ALA A 101 -18.40 8.56 5.47
C ALA A 101 -19.23 8.41 4.19
N ARG A 102 -18.58 8.28 3.04
CA ARG A 102 -19.25 8.14 1.74
C ARG A 102 -19.52 6.69 1.34
N ARG A 103 -19.12 5.76 2.15
CA ARG A 103 -19.19 4.32 1.81
C ARG A 103 -20.47 3.69 2.28
#